data_bc37947f073a26e101efa42ad9bc69a8
#
_entry.id   bc37947f073a26e101efa42ad9bc69a8
#
_cell.length_a   1.000
_cell.length_b   1.000
_cell.length_c   1.000
_cell.angle_alpha   90.00
_cell.angle_beta   90.00
_cell.angle_gamma   90.00
#
_symmetry.space_group_name_H-M   'P 1'
#
loop_
_entity.id
_entity.type
_entity.pdbx_description
1 polymer ?
#
loop_
_entity_poly.entity_id
_entity_poly.type
_entity_poly.pdbx_seq_one_letter_code
_entity_poly.pdbx_strand_id
1 'polypeptide(L)'
;MIVEVWAPQADRVSVRISEPGEMGRGAEWTAPLDPGPEGWYSADVPQARPGRDYGFVLNDTGPLLADPRSRRQPFGVHGPSRFYDTSFDWTDAGWAGKGLPESVLYELHIGTFTAEGTFAAAIDKLDALVELGVTHVELLPVNDFNGEWNWGYDGVLWYAVHEAYGGPDGLKRLVDACHERGLAAILDVVYNHLGPSGNVLPEFGPYLKSGHSTWGDLINLDGASSGPVREYILANAEMWLSEFHFDALRLDAVHALRDNSTTHILSELSTRVALLSETLGRPLVLIAESDLNDPVMITPRPEGGYGLDAQWDDDVHHSLHALLTGERQAYYVDFGPLSVLAKVLTSAFYHDGTFSTFRGSTHGKPVDRHAIAGYRFVASLQNHDQVGNRAAGERISELTTPGLLKVGAVLLLTSPFTPMLWMGEEWAASTRWPFFTSHPEPALAQATGQGRLAEFAGYGWNTAEMIDPQDPEAFFGAKLRWDERDEPGHRDTLSFYRELLALRRNHRDLTDGRLDRMVVEFDEDQRWIIVRRGALTVLANVGEDSRVVPVTCTEILLASDEAHAVAEGGVLLGGQSAAVVR
;
A
#
# COMPACT_ATOMS: atom_id res chain seq x y z
N MET A 1 9.96 -30.49 -18.04
CA MET A 1 9.15 -29.28 -17.68
C MET A 1 9.11 -28.38 -18.88
N ILE A 2 7.96 -27.86 -19.22
CA ILE A 2 7.84 -26.85 -20.29
C ILE A 2 8.52 -25.57 -19.79
N VAL A 3 9.44 -25.05 -20.62
CA VAL A 3 10.10 -23.75 -20.44
C VAL A 3 9.60 -22.87 -21.57
N GLU A 4 9.13 -21.67 -21.22
CA GLU A 4 8.57 -20.75 -22.21
C GLU A 4 8.98 -19.31 -21.91
N VAL A 5 9.07 -18.48 -22.95
CA VAL A 5 9.33 -17.05 -22.84
C VAL A 5 8.77 -16.30 -24.04
N TRP A 6 8.27 -15.10 -23.82
CA TRP A 6 7.85 -14.19 -24.86
C TRP A 6 9.01 -13.30 -25.32
N ALA A 7 9.43 -13.47 -26.57
CA ALA A 7 10.55 -12.73 -27.15
C ALA A 7 10.32 -12.48 -28.67
N PRO A 8 9.30 -11.66 -29.04
CA PRO A 8 8.82 -11.50 -30.42
C PRO A 8 9.87 -10.88 -31.37
N GLN A 9 10.93 -10.29 -30.85
CA GLN A 9 11.99 -9.66 -31.63
C GLN A 9 13.22 -10.58 -31.80
N ALA A 10 13.25 -11.74 -31.14
CA ALA A 10 14.33 -12.69 -31.26
C ALA A 10 14.11 -13.60 -32.49
N ASP A 11 15.19 -13.90 -33.23
CA ASP A 11 15.18 -14.91 -34.27
C ASP A 11 15.27 -16.33 -33.72
N ARG A 12 15.96 -16.47 -32.58
CA ARG A 12 16.16 -17.73 -31.84
C ARG A 12 16.25 -17.46 -30.36
N VAL A 13 15.75 -18.42 -29.57
CA VAL A 13 15.85 -18.40 -28.12
C VAL A 13 16.35 -19.74 -27.63
N SER A 14 17.27 -19.74 -26.68
CA SER A 14 17.69 -20.93 -25.97
C SER A 14 17.63 -20.70 -24.45
N VAL A 15 17.37 -21.75 -23.69
CA VAL A 15 17.52 -21.76 -22.24
C VAL A 15 18.85 -22.40 -21.86
N ARG A 16 19.59 -21.75 -20.98
CA ARG A 16 20.79 -22.29 -20.36
C ARG A 16 20.48 -22.67 -18.93
N ILE A 17 20.87 -23.86 -18.51
CA ILE A 17 20.53 -24.44 -17.20
C ILE A 17 21.82 -24.95 -16.55
N SER A 18 21.95 -24.80 -15.23
CA SER A 18 23.06 -25.36 -14.45
C SER A 18 22.58 -25.95 -13.12
N GLU A 19 23.45 -26.63 -12.42
CA GLU A 19 23.25 -26.91 -11.00
C GLU A 19 23.28 -25.60 -10.18
N PRO A 20 22.67 -25.57 -8.97
CA PRO A 20 22.55 -24.36 -8.17
C PRO A 20 23.89 -23.69 -7.87
N GLY A 21 24.01 -22.40 -8.22
CA GLY A 21 25.22 -21.60 -8.01
C GLY A 21 26.39 -21.90 -8.95
N GLU A 22 26.20 -22.76 -9.95
CA GLU A 22 27.27 -23.17 -10.87
C GLU A 22 27.20 -22.50 -12.26
N MET A 23 26.24 -21.61 -12.50
CA MET A 23 26.09 -20.90 -13.77
C MET A 23 27.40 -20.17 -14.13
N GLY A 24 27.92 -20.43 -15.32
CA GLY A 24 29.20 -19.89 -15.77
C GLY A 24 30.46 -20.55 -15.16
N ARG A 25 30.33 -21.58 -14.30
CA ARG A 25 31.44 -22.20 -13.57
C ARG A 25 31.47 -23.72 -13.65
N GLY A 26 30.30 -24.35 -13.74
CA GLY A 26 30.13 -25.81 -13.73
C GLY A 26 29.61 -26.36 -15.04
N ALA A 27 29.00 -27.55 -14.98
CA ALA A 27 28.35 -28.16 -16.11
C ALA A 27 27.04 -27.42 -16.44
N GLU A 28 26.88 -27.08 -17.71
CA GLU A 28 25.70 -26.40 -18.23
C GLU A 28 25.04 -27.23 -19.32
N TRP A 29 23.71 -27.12 -19.39
CA TRP A 29 22.89 -27.64 -20.46
C TRP A 29 22.27 -26.47 -21.21
N THR A 30 22.35 -26.49 -22.54
CA THR A 30 21.67 -25.53 -23.38
C THR A 30 20.64 -26.26 -24.23
N ALA A 31 19.41 -25.79 -24.23
CA ALA A 31 18.33 -26.30 -25.05
C ALA A 31 17.71 -25.18 -25.88
N PRO A 32 17.57 -25.35 -27.22
CA PRO A 32 16.83 -24.43 -28.03
C PRO A 32 15.33 -24.50 -27.68
N LEU A 33 14.64 -23.35 -27.79
CA LEU A 33 13.19 -23.27 -27.70
C LEU A 33 12.60 -23.16 -29.09
N ASP A 34 11.48 -23.83 -29.32
CA ASP A 34 10.75 -23.79 -30.59
C ASP A 34 9.90 -22.52 -30.68
N PRO A 35 9.91 -21.83 -31.84
CA PRO A 35 9.06 -20.67 -32.05
C PRO A 35 7.57 -21.07 -32.10
N GLY A 36 6.74 -20.35 -31.37
CA GLY A 36 5.30 -20.47 -31.29
C GLY A 36 4.57 -19.23 -31.83
N PRO A 37 3.26 -19.13 -31.63
CA PRO A 37 2.47 -17.99 -32.06
C PRO A 37 2.84 -16.73 -31.30
N GLU A 38 2.64 -15.57 -31.91
CA GLU A 38 2.75 -14.24 -31.30
C GLU A 38 4.11 -13.93 -30.63
N GLY A 39 5.18 -14.63 -31.05
CA GLY A 39 6.54 -14.41 -30.53
C GLY A 39 6.85 -15.15 -29.21
N TRP A 40 6.04 -16.12 -28.86
CA TRP A 40 6.37 -17.07 -27.81
C TRP A 40 7.36 -18.12 -28.30
N TYR A 41 8.24 -18.53 -27.41
CA TYR A 41 9.17 -19.65 -27.58
C TYR A 41 8.99 -20.64 -26.45
N SER A 42 8.93 -21.96 -26.75
CA SER A 42 8.75 -22.98 -25.72
C SER A 42 9.40 -24.31 -26.10
N ALA A 43 9.77 -25.10 -25.10
CA ALA A 43 10.22 -26.47 -25.28
C ALA A 43 9.97 -27.30 -24.01
N ASP A 44 9.81 -28.63 -24.17
CA ASP A 44 9.91 -29.54 -23.02
C ASP A 44 11.38 -29.89 -22.76
N VAL A 45 11.90 -29.36 -21.66
CA VAL A 45 13.31 -29.45 -21.30
C VAL A 45 13.49 -30.39 -20.10
N PRO A 46 14.00 -31.62 -20.28
CA PRO A 46 14.16 -32.59 -19.18
C PRO A 46 15.07 -32.12 -18.03
N GLN A 47 16.00 -31.20 -18.34
CA GLN A 47 16.93 -30.63 -17.36
C GLN A 47 16.29 -29.53 -16.53
N ALA A 48 15.18 -28.96 -16.96
CA ALA A 48 14.41 -27.97 -16.18
C ALA A 48 13.74 -28.69 -14.99
N ARG A 49 14.29 -28.45 -13.80
CA ARG A 49 13.81 -29.08 -12.54
C ARG A 49 13.89 -28.07 -11.40
N PRO A 50 12.98 -28.11 -10.44
CA PRO A 50 13.06 -27.27 -9.25
C PRO A 50 14.45 -27.31 -8.60
N GLY A 51 14.92 -26.13 -8.19
CA GLY A 51 16.25 -25.93 -7.59
C GLY A 51 17.38 -25.65 -8.55
N ARG A 52 17.28 -25.94 -9.85
CA ARG A 52 18.29 -25.59 -10.85
C ARG A 52 18.20 -24.12 -11.27
N ASP A 53 19.36 -23.55 -11.57
CA ASP A 53 19.48 -22.20 -12.08
C ASP A 53 19.33 -22.19 -13.60
N TYR A 54 18.69 -21.14 -14.13
CA TYR A 54 18.48 -20.99 -15.55
C TYR A 54 18.44 -19.52 -15.99
N GLY A 55 18.56 -19.31 -17.28
CA GLY A 55 18.33 -18.02 -17.92
C GLY A 55 18.19 -18.21 -19.42
N PHE A 56 17.75 -17.18 -20.10
CA PHE A 56 17.56 -17.18 -21.54
C PHE A 56 18.73 -16.52 -22.26
N VAL A 57 19.05 -17.04 -23.44
CA VAL A 57 20.00 -16.45 -24.39
C VAL A 57 19.27 -16.19 -25.70
N LEU A 58 19.24 -14.94 -26.12
CA LEU A 58 18.61 -14.51 -27.37
C LEU A 58 19.64 -14.49 -28.49
N ASN A 59 19.25 -14.97 -29.67
CA ASN A 59 20.05 -14.95 -30.91
C ASN A 59 21.44 -15.59 -30.77
N ASP A 60 21.58 -16.62 -29.93
CA ASP A 60 22.78 -17.45 -29.68
C ASP A 60 24.02 -16.73 -29.11
N THR A 61 24.06 -15.41 -29.12
CA THR A 61 25.22 -14.60 -28.75
C THR A 61 24.95 -13.53 -27.69
N GLY A 62 23.70 -13.41 -27.23
CA GLY A 62 23.30 -12.46 -26.20
C GLY A 62 23.86 -12.82 -24.80
N PRO A 63 23.77 -11.91 -23.85
CA PRO A 63 24.02 -12.22 -22.45
C PRO A 63 23.00 -13.25 -21.93
N LEU A 64 23.32 -13.88 -20.80
CA LEU A 64 22.33 -14.64 -20.06
C LEU A 64 21.35 -13.66 -19.40
N LEU A 65 20.07 -13.78 -19.70
CA LEU A 65 19.01 -12.94 -19.16
C LEU A 65 18.16 -13.72 -18.15
N ALA A 66 17.79 -13.07 -17.07
CA ALA A 66 16.80 -13.61 -16.13
C ALA A 66 15.44 -13.79 -16.82
N ASP A 67 14.65 -14.74 -16.35
CA ASP A 67 13.31 -14.96 -16.85
C ASP A 67 12.39 -13.82 -16.37
N PRO A 68 11.69 -13.11 -17.25
CA PRO A 68 10.66 -12.11 -16.89
C PRO A 68 9.60 -12.63 -15.91
N ARG A 69 9.31 -13.93 -15.95
CA ARG A 69 8.31 -14.59 -15.08
C ARG A 69 8.94 -15.45 -13.98
N SER A 70 10.21 -15.22 -13.66
CA SER A 70 10.90 -15.93 -12.59
C SER A 70 10.18 -15.79 -11.25
N ARG A 71 9.93 -16.91 -10.57
CA ARG A 71 9.39 -16.94 -9.20
C ARG A 71 10.48 -16.75 -8.15
N ARG A 72 11.74 -16.98 -8.54
CA ARG A 72 12.85 -16.95 -7.58
C ARG A 72 14.14 -16.46 -8.21
N GLN A 73 14.77 -15.45 -7.56
CA GLN A 73 16.02 -14.81 -7.97
C GLN A 73 17.06 -14.89 -6.85
N PRO A 74 17.70 -16.07 -6.63
CA PRO A 74 18.56 -16.26 -5.47
C PRO A 74 19.86 -15.44 -5.50
N PHE A 75 20.16 -14.80 -6.63
CA PHE A 75 21.37 -13.98 -6.83
C PHE A 75 21.04 -12.54 -7.22
N GLY A 76 19.79 -12.11 -6.94
CA GLY A 76 19.28 -10.79 -7.32
C GLY A 76 19.01 -10.66 -8.82
N VAL A 77 18.57 -9.48 -9.22
CA VAL A 77 18.03 -9.17 -10.56
C VAL A 77 19.00 -9.40 -11.72
N HIS A 78 20.29 -9.34 -11.48
CA HIS A 78 21.34 -9.59 -12.49
C HIS A 78 21.80 -11.05 -12.56
N GLY A 79 21.32 -11.89 -11.64
CA GLY A 79 21.67 -13.30 -11.58
C GLY A 79 20.76 -14.18 -12.43
N PRO A 80 21.10 -15.47 -12.55
CA PRO A 80 20.21 -16.44 -13.14
C PRO A 80 18.94 -16.63 -12.27
N SER A 81 17.83 -16.90 -12.95
CA SER A 81 16.60 -17.35 -12.31
C SER A 81 16.76 -18.77 -11.76
N ARG A 82 15.92 -19.15 -10.80
CA ARG A 82 15.86 -20.53 -10.30
C ARG A 82 14.48 -21.14 -10.55
N PHE A 83 14.46 -22.35 -11.14
CA PHE A 83 13.22 -23.11 -11.23
C PHE A 83 12.68 -23.37 -9.83
N TYR A 84 11.47 -22.89 -9.60
CA TYR A 84 10.79 -22.94 -8.32
C TYR A 84 9.67 -23.99 -8.34
N ASP A 85 9.55 -24.75 -7.26
CA ASP A 85 8.40 -25.63 -7.03
C ASP A 85 7.30 -24.80 -6.37
N THR A 86 6.21 -24.60 -7.09
CA THR A 86 5.09 -23.79 -6.60
C THR A 86 4.23 -24.50 -5.56
N SER A 87 4.43 -25.82 -5.35
CA SER A 87 3.70 -26.57 -4.33
C SER A 87 4.04 -26.06 -2.92
N PHE A 88 3.01 -25.99 -2.08
CA PHE A 88 3.15 -25.57 -0.69
C PHE A 88 2.07 -26.25 0.15
N ASP A 89 2.42 -26.66 1.35
CA ASP A 89 1.49 -27.34 2.29
C ASP A 89 0.67 -26.28 3.05
N TRP A 90 -0.31 -25.70 2.36
CA TRP A 90 -1.21 -24.70 2.94
C TRP A 90 -2.07 -25.29 4.06
N THR A 91 -2.21 -24.54 5.17
CA THR A 91 -3.10 -24.91 6.28
C THR A 91 -4.43 -24.17 6.25
N ASP A 92 -4.59 -23.26 5.33
CA ASP A 92 -5.71 -22.31 5.20
C ASP A 92 -6.94 -22.83 4.42
N ALA A 93 -7.08 -24.13 4.24
CA ALA A 93 -8.21 -24.72 3.49
C ALA A 93 -9.61 -24.32 4.01
N GLY A 94 -9.70 -23.85 5.26
CA GLY A 94 -10.93 -23.31 5.86
C GLY A 94 -11.08 -21.80 5.76
N TRP A 95 -10.13 -21.10 5.13
CA TRP A 95 -10.16 -19.67 5.00
C TRP A 95 -11.22 -19.22 3.98
N ALA A 96 -12.16 -18.38 4.42
CA ALA A 96 -13.27 -17.90 3.59
C ALA A 96 -13.01 -16.52 2.96
N GLY A 97 -11.83 -15.94 3.18
CA GLY A 97 -11.51 -14.57 2.79
C GLY A 97 -12.19 -13.51 3.65
N LYS A 98 -11.78 -12.26 3.47
CA LYS A 98 -12.44 -11.08 4.07
C LYS A 98 -12.54 -9.96 3.05
N GLY A 99 -13.71 -9.33 2.98
CA GLY A 99 -13.90 -8.08 2.23
C GLY A 99 -13.63 -6.86 3.10
N LEU A 100 -13.74 -5.66 2.51
CA LEU A 100 -13.45 -4.40 3.19
C LEU A 100 -14.51 -3.91 4.20
N PRO A 101 -15.82 -4.24 4.09
CA PRO A 101 -16.77 -3.78 5.09
C PRO A 101 -16.31 -4.16 6.52
N GLU A 102 -16.36 -3.17 7.43
CA GLU A 102 -15.94 -3.30 8.84
C GLU A 102 -14.44 -3.54 9.06
N SER A 103 -13.61 -3.47 8.00
CA SER A 103 -12.16 -3.72 8.08
C SER A 103 -11.40 -2.63 8.80
N VAL A 104 -10.22 -3.03 9.29
CA VAL A 104 -9.12 -2.17 9.74
C VAL A 104 -7.84 -2.74 9.12
N LEU A 105 -7.18 -1.95 8.28
CA LEU A 105 -5.95 -2.32 7.61
C LEU A 105 -4.73 -1.92 8.46
N TYR A 106 -3.65 -2.67 8.30
CA TYR A 106 -2.36 -2.36 8.91
C TYR A 106 -1.26 -2.49 7.87
N GLU A 107 -0.74 -1.35 7.44
CA GLU A 107 0.31 -1.25 6.44
C GLU A 107 1.68 -1.43 7.09
N LEU A 108 2.54 -2.25 6.48
CA LEU A 108 3.89 -2.51 6.98
C LEU A 108 4.91 -2.78 5.87
N HIS A 109 6.17 -2.43 6.15
CA HIS A 109 7.33 -2.76 5.33
C HIS A 109 8.13 -3.90 5.97
N ILE A 110 8.23 -5.04 5.29
CA ILE A 110 8.87 -6.25 5.84
C ILE A 110 10.30 -5.98 6.33
N GLY A 111 11.10 -5.26 5.55
CA GLY A 111 12.51 -5.00 5.90
C GLY A 111 12.73 -4.20 7.18
N THR A 112 11.72 -3.43 7.63
CA THR A 112 11.82 -2.55 8.80
C THR A 112 10.78 -2.83 9.90
N PHE A 113 9.85 -3.77 9.67
CA PHE A 113 8.82 -4.12 10.66
C PHE A 113 9.41 -4.78 11.90
N THR A 114 10.50 -5.54 11.73
CA THR A 114 11.25 -6.19 12.82
C THR A 114 12.75 -5.90 12.70
N ALA A 115 13.50 -6.19 13.74
CA ALA A 115 14.96 -6.05 13.72
C ALA A 115 15.60 -6.90 12.62
N GLU A 116 15.09 -8.13 12.40
CA GLU A 116 15.57 -9.07 11.39
C GLU A 116 15.17 -8.63 9.97
N GLY A 117 13.98 -8.04 9.80
CA GLY A 117 13.46 -7.60 8.51
C GLY A 117 13.08 -8.74 7.58
N THR A 118 12.49 -9.81 8.11
CA THR A 118 12.11 -11.01 7.35
C THR A 118 10.66 -11.41 7.57
N PHE A 119 10.08 -12.17 6.62
CA PHE A 119 8.74 -12.74 6.76
C PHE A 119 8.62 -13.60 8.03
N ALA A 120 9.64 -14.40 8.35
CA ALA A 120 9.64 -15.24 9.54
C ALA A 120 9.53 -14.41 10.83
N ALA A 121 10.28 -13.32 10.95
CA ALA A 121 10.20 -12.44 12.12
C ALA A 121 8.88 -11.66 12.17
N ALA A 122 8.29 -11.32 11.01
CA ALA A 122 6.98 -10.69 10.95
C ALA A 122 5.87 -11.61 11.47
N ILE A 123 5.93 -12.93 11.22
CA ILE A 123 4.98 -13.92 11.75
C ILE A 123 4.91 -13.84 13.30
N ASP A 124 6.04 -13.67 13.97
CA ASP A 124 6.11 -13.57 15.44
C ASP A 124 5.40 -12.33 16.01
N LYS A 125 5.01 -11.38 15.16
CA LYS A 125 4.32 -10.14 15.56
C LYS A 125 2.82 -10.14 15.22
N LEU A 126 2.33 -11.10 14.45
CA LEU A 126 0.93 -11.14 14.01
C LEU A 126 -0.07 -11.20 15.17
N ASP A 127 0.25 -11.91 16.25
CA ASP A 127 -0.63 -11.99 17.42
C ASP A 127 -0.87 -10.62 18.05
N ALA A 128 0.13 -9.73 18.03
CA ALA A 128 -0.02 -8.35 18.51
C ALA A 128 -0.99 -7.53 17.66
N LEU A 129 -1.03 -7.78 16.35
CA LEU A 129 -1.98 -7.13 15.43
C LEU A 129 -3.41 -7.65 15.64
N VAL A 130 -3.56 -8.95 15.91
CA VAL A 130 -4.86 -9.54 16.29
C VAL A 130 -5.36 -8.93 17.61
N GLU A 131 -4.51 -8.83 18.62
CA GLU A 131 -4.85 -8.21 19.91
C GLU A 131 -5.22 -6.72 19.78
N LEU A 132 -4.59 -6.02 18.84
CA LEU A 132 -4.93 -4.63 18.51
C LEU A 132 -6.34 -4.53 17.92
N GLY A 133 -6.77 -5.53 17.16
CA GLY A 133 -8.07 -5.55 16.49
C GLY A 133 -8.00 -5.26 14.98
N VAL A 134 -6.82 -5.38 14.39
CA VAL A 134 -6.58 -5.34 12.94
C VAL A 134 -7.25 -6.55 12.27
N THR A 135 -7.69 -6.38 11.04
CA THR A 135 -8.36 -7.42 10.24
C THR A 135 -7.62 -7.79 8.97
N HIS A 136 -6.80 -6.89 8.44
CA HIS A 136 -6.02 -7.05 7.23
C HIS A 136 -4.61 -6.53 7.44
N VAL A 137 -3.62 -7.26 6.92
CA VAL A 137 -2.22 -6.84 6.88
C VAL A 137 -1.86 -6.50 5.45
N GLU A 138 -1.43 -5.27 5.20
CA GLU A 138 -0.99 -4.79 3.90
C GLU A 138 0.54 -4.72 3.88
N LEU A 139 1.15 -5.48 2.96
CA LEU A 139 2.59 -5.51 2.76
C LEU A 139 2.98 -4.53 1.67
N LEU A 140 3.95 -3.65 1.92
CA LEU A 140 4.64 -2.92 0.86
C LEU A 140 5.24 -3.92 -0.14
N PRO A 141 5.57 -3.47 -1.39
CA PRO A 141 5.99 -4.37 -2.45
C PRO A 141 7.16 -5.27 -2.05
N VAL A 142 7.07 -6.55 -2.40
CA VAL A 142 8.07 -7.58 -2.06
C VAL A 142 8.81 -8.11 -3.28
N ASN A 143 8.58 -7.50 -4.45
CA ASN A 143 9.21 -7.88 -5.70
C ASN A 143 10.73 -7.74 -5.66
N ASP A 144 11.42 -8.51 -6.52
CA ASP A 144 12.87 -8.44 -6.59
C ASP A 144 13.34 -7.12 -7.22
N PHE A 145 14.20 -6.42 -6.50
CA PHE A 145 14.84 -5.15 -6.86
C PHE A 145 16.36 -5.28 -6.78
N ASN A 146 17.10 -4.36 -7.40
CA ASN A 146 18.56 -4.35 -7.31
C ASN A 146 19.01 -3.67 -6.01
N GLY A 147 19.75 -4.43 -5.18
CA GLY A 147 20.24 -3.96 -3.88
C GLY A 147 19.84 -4.89 -2.73
N GLU A 148 20.14 -4.46 -1.50
CA GLU A 148 19.88 -5.24 -0.28
C GLU A 148 18.62 -4.76 0.46
N TRP A 149 18.29 -3.46 0.36
CA TRP A 149 17.10 -2.85 0.93
C TRP A 149 16.54 -1.75 0.02
N ASN A 150 15.25 -1.65 0.02
CA ASN A 150 14.46 -0.69 -0.75
C ASN A 150 13.05 -0.60 -0.14
N TRP A 151 12.32 0.46 -0.41
CA TRP A 151 10.89 0.51 -0.08
C TRP A 151 10.07 -0.58 -0.78
N GLY A 152 10.57 -1.09 -1.93
CA GLY A 152 9.93 -2.10 -2.76
C GLY A 152 9.43 -1.57 -4.11
N TYR A 153 9.43 -0.26 -4.33
CA TYR A 153 8.90 0.35 -5.56
C TYR A 153 9.89 0.37 -6.74
N ASP A 154 11.13 -0.07 -6.54
CA ASP A 154 12.13 -0.27 -7.61
C ASP A 154 12.16 -1.71 -8.17
N GLY A 155 11.10 -2.49 -7.98
CA GLY A 155 11.01 -3.86 -8.47
C GLY A 155 11.08 -3.94 -9.99
N VAL A 156 11.83 -4.93 -10.51
CA VAL A 156 12.02 -5.16 -11.96
C VAL A 156 11.61 -6.56 -12.42
N LEU A 157 11.47 -7.49 -11.49
CA LEU A 157 10.99 -8.86 -11.74
C LEU A 157 9.74 -9.11 -10.90
N TRP A 158 8.60 -8.70 -11.43
CA TRP A 158 7.31 -8.65 -10.69
C TRP A 158 6.80 -10.00 -10.18
N TYR A 159 7.31 -11.10 -10.73
CA TYR A 159 6.94 -12.45 -10.34
C TYR A 159 7.84 -13.04 -9.23
N ALA A 160 9.00 -12.43 -8.97
CA ALA A 160 9.95 -12.91 -7.98
C ALA A 160 9.73 -12.23 -6.62
N VAL A 161 9.97 -12.97 -5.55
CA VAL A 161 9.98 -12.46 -4.18
C VAL A 161 11.42 -12.24 -3.75
N HIS A 162 11.72 -11.05 -3.21
CA HIS A 162 13.07 -10.68 -2.80
C HIS A 162 13.64 -11.62 -1.72
N GLU A 163 14.82 -12.19 -1.98
CA GLU A 163 15.41 -13.24 -1.13
C GLU A 163 15.77 -12.74 0.28
N ALA A 164 16.13 -11.46 0.45
CA ALA A 164 16.48 -10.91 1.77
C ALA A 164 15.29 -10.94 2.75
N TYR A 165 14.05 -10.93 2.26
CA TYR A 165 12.85 -11.06 3.08
C TYR A 165 12.53 -12.52 3.45
N GLY A 166 13.13 -13.51 2.76
CA GLY A 166 12.89 -14.94 2.96
C GLY A 166 12.36 -15.67 1.73
N GLY A 167 12.34 -15.01 0.56
CA GLY A 167 11.94 -15.57 -0.72
C GLY A 167 10.48 -16.06 -0.77
N PRO A 168 10.08 -16.76 -1.85
CA PRO A 168 8.69 -17.13 -2.08
C PRO A 168 8.10 -18.05 -1.00
N ASP A 169 8.88 -19.00 -0.47
CA ASP A 169 8.40 -19.89 0.61
C ASP A 169 8.18 -19.14 1.93
N GLY A 170 9.00 -18.12 2.19
CA GLY A 170 8.83 -17.23 3.35
C GLY A 170 7.53 -16.45 3.28
N LEU A 171 7.24 -15.91 2.10
CA LEU A 171 6.01 -15.15 1.86
C LEU A 171 4.76 -16.05 1.99
N LYS A 172 4.77 -17.25 1.40
CA LYS A 172 3.66 -18.21 1.55
C LYS A 172 3.40 -18.55 3.02
N ARG A 173 4.47 -18.78 3.82
CA ARG A 173 4.33 -19.00 5.28
C ARG A 173 3.73 -17.82 6.01
N LEU A 174 4.08 -16.58 5.63
CA LEU A 174 3.49 -15.38 6.25
C LEU A 174 1.99 -15.29 5.95
N VAL A 175 1.57 -15.50 4.69
CA VAL A 175 0.15 -15.45 4.32
C VAL A 175 -0.64 -16.55 5.03
N ASP A 176 -0.13 -17.78 5.05
CA ASP A 176 -0.74 -18.91 5.77
C ASP A 176 -0.90 -18.60 7.27
N ALA A 177 0.13 -18.02 7.90
CA ALA A 177 0.10 -17.60 9.29
C ALA A 177 -0.88 -16.43 9.57
N CYS A 178 -1.09 -15.54 8.61
CA CYS A 178 -2.15 -14.52 8.68
C CYS A 178 -3.53 -15.18 8.69
N HIS A 179 -3.79 -16.10 7.77
CA HIS A 179 -5.08 -16.81 7.66
C HIS A 179 -5.38 -17.65 8.90
N GLU A 180 -4.39 -18.36 9.44
CA GLU A 180 -4.52 -19.10 10.70
C GLU A 180 -5.03 -18.23 11.86
N ARG A 181 -4.62 -16.97 11.87
CA ARG A 181 -5.00 -15.97 12.88
C ARG A 181 -6.27 -15.18 12.53
N GLY A 182 -6.88 -15.47 11.39
CA GLY A 182 -8.04 -14.77 10.90
C GLY A 182 -7.73 -13.36 10.37
N LEU A 183 -6.49 -13.09 9.95
CA LEU A 183 -6.08 -11.87 9.26
C LEU A 183 -6.10 -12.12 7.74
N ALA A 184 -6.68 -11.20 6.98
CA ALA A 184 -6.51 -11.18 5.53
C ALA A 184 -5.17 -10.54 5.15
N ALA A 185 -4.59 -10.97 4.03
CA ALA A 185 -3.33 -10.46 3.52
C ALA A 185 -3.55 -9.62 2.24
N ILE A 186 -2.99 -8.43 2.21
CA ILE A 186 -2.99 -7.51 1.06
C ILE A 186 -1.55 -7.35 0.59
N LEU A 187 -1.33 -7.37 -0.72
CA LEU A 187 -0.03 -7.06 -1.30
C LEU A 187 -0.11 -5.76 -2.12
N ASP A 188 0.83 -4.87 -1.88
CA ASP A 188 1.06 -3.73 -2.74
C ASP A 188 1.83 -4.15 -4.00
N VAL A 189 1.29 -3.85 -5.19
CA VAL A 189 1.85 -4.21 -6.49
C VAL A 189 2.05 -2.99 -7.38
N VAL A 190 3.21 -2.92 -8.00
CA VAL A 190 3.65 -1.79 -8.81
C VAL A 190 3.60 -2.18 -10.29
N TYR A 191 2.51 -1.81 -10.99
CA TYR A 191 2.35 -2.10 -12.41
C TYR A 191 2.53 -0.89 -13.32
N ASN A 192 2.72 0.29 -12.73
CA ASN A 192 2.80 1.54 -13.47
C ASN A 192 4.23 1.85 -13.99
N HIS A 193 5.27 1.26 -13.41
CA HIS A 193 6.66 1.43 -13.81
C HIS A 193 7.54 0.24 -13.40
N LEU A 194 8.77 0.24 -13.83
CA LEU A 194 9.83 -0.69 -13.46
C LEU A 194 11.00 0.10 -12.85
N GLY A 195 11.67 -0.49 -11.90
CA GLY A 195 12.83 0.11 -11.25
C GLY A 195 13.95 0.49 -12.23
N PRO A 196 14.84 1.40 -11.83
CA PRO A 196 15.86 1.99 -12.71
C PRO A 196 17.05 1.06 -12.99
N SER A 197 17.17 -0.08 -12.30
CA SER A 197 18.29 -1.01 -12.41
C SER A 197 17.84 -2.46 -12.48
N GLY A 198 18.47 -3.24 -13.38
CA GLY A 198 18.21 -4.68 -13.53
C GLY A 198 17.00 -5.04 -14.39
N ASN A 199 16.33 -4.08 -15.01
CA ASN A 199 15.20 -4.34 -15.90
C ASN A 199 15.66 -5.01 -17.20
N VAL A 200 15.34 -6.29 -17.37
CA VAL A 200 15.67 -7.09 -18.56
C VAL A 200 14.53 -7.16 -19.57
N LEU A 201 13.33 -6.68 -19.26
CA LEU A 201 12.14 -6.81 -20.12
C LEU A 201 12.32 -6.23 -21.52
N PRO A 202 12.98 -5.06 -21.73
CA PRO A 202 13.20 -4.50 -23.06
C PRO A 202 14.03 -5.39 -23.99
N GLU A 203 14.88 -6.26 -23.43
CA GLU A 203 15.69 -7.21 -24.23
C GLU A 203 14.80 -8.29 -24.88
N PHE A 204 13.71 -8.66 -24.21
CA PHE A 204 12.78 -9.68 -24.70
C PHE A 204 11.78 -9.11 -25.70
N GLY A 205 11.24 -7.91 -25.45
CA GLY A 205 10.21 -7.36 -26.32
C GLY A 205 9.69 -6.00 -25.90
N PRO A 206 8.65 -5.50 -26.57
CA PRO A 206 8.12 -4.15 -26.35
C PRO A 206 7.23 -4.09 -25.09
N TYR A 207 7.78 -4.44 -23.93
CA TYR A 207 7.11 -4.26 -22.63
C TYR A 207 6.91 -2.78 -22.29
N LEU A 208 7.80 -1.93 -22.77
CA LEU A 208 7.76 -0.48 -22.60
C LEU A 208 7.42 0.20 -23.92
N LYS A 209 6.80 1.38 -23.85
CA LYS A 209 6.53 2.26 -25.00
C LYS A 209 7.16 3.63 -24.79
N SER A 210 7.32 4.38 -25.89
CA SER A 210 7.81 5.76 -25.84
C SER A 210 6.90 6.66 -25.00
N GLY A 211 7.52 7.50 -24.18
CA GLY A 211 6.88 8.42 -23.24
C GLY A 211 7.46 8.24 -21.84
N HIS A 212 7.26 9.24 -21.00
CA HIS A 212 7.79 9.24 -19.64
C HIS A 212 6.66 9.53 -18.65
N SER A 213 6.68 8.81 -17.54
CA SER A 213 6.01 9.17 -16.31
C SER A 213 7.03 9.81 -15.35
N THR A 214 6.58 10.19 -14.17
CA THR A 214 7.47 10.65 -13.09
C THR A 214 8.50 9.57 -12.71
N TRP A 215 8.14 8.29 -12.88
CA TRP A 215 8.94 7.13 -12.42
C TRP A 215 9.68 6.40 -13.54
N GLY A 216 9.57 6.82 -14.80
CA GLY A 216 10.30 6.20 -15.92
C GLY A 216 9.47 5.98 -17.17
N ASP A 217 9.89 5.06 -18.02
CA ASP A 217 9.23 4.73 -19.27
C ASP A 217 7.85 4.11 -19.04
N LEU A 218 6.92 4.39 -19.97
CA LEU A 218 5.54 3.90 -19.87
C LEU A 218 5.45 2.41 -20.19
N ILE A 219 4.65 1.69 -19.43
CA ILE A 219 4.28 0.30 -19.75
C ILE A 219 3.44 0.28 -21.04
N ASN A 220 3.71 -0.67 -21.94
CA ASN A 220 3.03 -0.79 -23.21
C ASN A 220 1.65 -1.46 -23.10
N LEU A 221 0.64 -0.69 -22.71
CA LEU A 221 -0.73 -1.19 -22.51
C LEU A 221 -1.63 -1.10 -23.75
N ASP A 222 -1.28 -0.26 -24.74
CA ASP A 222 -2.14 0.11 -25.87
C ASP A 222 -1.41 0.22 -27.22
N GLY A 223 -0.10 -0.04 -27.26
CA GLY A 223 0.70 -0.02 -28.48
C GLY A 223 0.72 -1.37 -29.21
N ALA A 224 1.58 -1.47 -30.23
CA ALA A 224 1.80 -2.73 -30.94
C ALA A 224 2.29 -3.81 -29.95
N SER A 225 1.75 -5.02 -30.08
CA SER A 225 2.05 -6.18 -29.21
C SER A 225 1.75 -5.95 -27.72
N SER A 226 0.82 -5.07 -27.38
CA SER A 226 0.42 -4.83 -25.99
C SER A 226 -0.32 -6.01 -25.34
N GLY A 227 -0.93 -6.90 -26.11
CA GLY A 227 -1.66 -8.07 -25.58
C GLY A 227 -0.84 -8.91 -24.59
N PRO A 228 0.35 -9.41 -24.97
CA PRO A 228 1.23 -10.14 -24.05
C PRO A 228 1.72 -9.33 -22.85
N VAL A 229 1.85 -8.00 -22.96
CA VAL A 229 2.21 -7.13 -21.84
C VAL A 229 1.06 -6.99 -20.84
N ARG A 230 -0.17 -6.83 -21.36
CA ARG A 230 -1.38 -6.86 -20.52
C ARG A 230 -1.51 -8.20 -19.79
N GLU A 231 -1.33 -9.31 -20.51
CA GLU A 231 -1.36 -10.66 -19.93
C GLU A 231 -0.23 -10.87 -18.90
N TYR A 232 0.92 -10.21 -19.05
CA TYR A 232 1.98 -10.23 -18.05
C TYR A 232 1.51 -9.64 -16.70
N ILE A 233 0.77 -8.53 -16.74
CA ILE A 233 0.17 -7.91 -15.54
C ILE A 233 -0.95 -8.78 -14.96
N LEU A 234 -1.90 -9.20 -15.82
CA LEU A 234 -3.07 -9.96 -15.39
C LEU A 234 -2.69 -11.30 -14.75
N ALA A 235 -1.75 -12.03 -15.38
CA ALA A 235 -1.25 -13.30 -14.84
C ALA A 235 -0.42 -13.11 -13.57
N ASN A 236 0.26 -11.98 -13.40
CA ASN A 236 0.96 -11.66 -12.15
C ASN A 236 -0.03 -11.43 -11.00
N ALA A 237 -1.09 -10.67 -11.24
CA ALA A 237 -2.14 -10.47 -10.25
C ALA A 237 -2.83 -11.80 -9.85
N GLU A 238 -3.15 -12.65 -10.84
CA GLU A 238 -3.69 -13.99 -10.58
C GLU A 238 -2.72 -14.85 -9.76
N MET A 239 -1.42 -14.79 -10.04
CA MET A 239 -0.40 -15.49 -9.28
C MET A 239 -0.43 -15.10 -7.80
N TRP A 240 -0.43 -13.81 -7.50
CA TRP A 240 -0.47 -13.36 -6.10
C TRP A 240 -1.73 -13.82 -5.38
N LEU A 241 -2.89 -13.73 -6.04
CA LEU A 241 -4.19 -14.07 -5.45
C LEU A 241 -4.44 -15.58 -5.36
N SER A 242 -3.90 -16.40 -6.29
CA SER A 242 -4.19 -17.85 -6.36
C SER A 242 -3.05 -18.75 -5.91
N GLU A 243 -1.78 -18.40 -6.21
CA GLU A 243 -0.60 -19.20 -5.84
C GLU A 243 -0.06 -18.80 -4.45
N PHE A 244 -0.13 -17.50 -4.12
CA PHE A 244 0.32 -16.96 -2.83
C PHE A 244 -0.82 -16.69 -1.85
N HIS A 245 -2.06 -16.95 -2.24
CA HIS A 245 -3.28 -16.84 -1.44
C HIS A 245 -3.59 -15.44 -0.87
N PHE A 246 -3.02 -14.36 -1.41
CA PHE A 246 -3.44 -13.02 -1.00
C PHE A 246 -4.93 -12.79 -1.18
N ASP A 247 -5.56 -12.03 -0.30
CA ASP A 247 -6.98 -11.66 -0.34
C ASP A 247 -7.23 -10.39 -1.13
N ALA A 248 -6.22 -9.54 -1.22
CA ALA A 248 -6.33 -8.27 -1.92
C ALA A 248 -5.00 -7.82 -2.54
N LEU A 249 -5.11 -6.94 -3.54
CA LEU A 249 -3.99 -6.18 -4.09
C LEU A 249 -4.27 -4.68 -3.94
N ARG A 250 -3.30 -3.94 -3.41
CA ARG A 250 -3.23 -2.49 -3.56
C ARG A 250 -2.45 -2.21 -4.83
N LEU A 251 -3.00 -1.41 -5.71
CA LEU A 251 -2.44 -1.09 -7.02
C LEU A 251 -1.81 0.30 -6.96
N ASP A 252 -0.48 0.33 -7.01
CA ASP A 252 0.31 1.54 -6.94
C ASP A 252 0.06 2.48 -8.13
N ALA A 253 -0.09 3.79 -7.87
CA ALA A 253 -0.14 4.88 -8.82
C ALA A 253 -0.93 4.56 -10.11
N VAL A 254 -2.16 4.06 -9.98
CA VAL A 254 -2.97 3.63 -11.14
C VAL A 254 -3.24 4.75 -12.16
N HIS A 255 -3.15 6.01 -11.73
CA HIS A 255 -3.27 7.19 -12.61
C HIS A 255 -2.11 7.32 -13.60
N ALA A 256 -0.99 6.64 -13.36
CA ALA A 256 0.15 6.57 -14.27
C ALA A 256 0.03 5.46 -15.33
N LEU A 257 -0.93 4.56 -15.21
CA LEU A 257 -1.24 3.55 -16.24
C LEU A 257 -1.89 4.21 -17.47
N ARG A 258 -1.07 4.56 -18.46
CA ARG A 258 -1.51 5.23 -19.69
C ARG A 258 -2.03 4.21 -20.70
N ASP A 259 -3.33 3.98 -20.66
CA ASP A 259 -4.04 3.02 -21.51
C ASP A 259 -5.20 3.69 -22.25
N ASN A 260 -5.07 3.81 -23.58
CA ASN A 260 -6.11 4.35 -24.48
C ASN A 260 -6.89 3.24 -25.20
N SER A 261 -6.77 1.99 -24.75
CA SER A 261 -7.53 0.87 -25.30
C SER A 261 -9.03 1.03 -25.04
N THR A 262 -9.85 0.35 -25.83
CA THR A 262 -11.31 0.33 -25.64
C THR A 262 -11.70 -0.17 -24.25
N THR A 263 -10.97 -1.16 -23.73
CA THR A 263 -11.11 -1.64 -22.34
C THR A 263 -9.84 -1.30 -21.59
N HIS A 264 -9.94 -0.39 -20.64
CA HIS A 264 -8.80 -0.02 -19.80
C HIS A 264 -8.27 -1.22 -18.99
N ILE A 265 -6.96 -1.32 -18.81
CA ILE A 265 -6.31 -2.44 -18.08
C ILE A 265 -6.93 -2.67 -16.68
N LEU A 266 -7.32 -1.62 -15.97
CA LEU A 266 -7.99 -1.75 -14.67
C LEU A 266 -9.35 -2.44 -14.77
N SER A 267 -10.13 -2.17 -15.83
CA SER A 267 -11.41 -2.86 -16.07
C SER A 267 -11.20 -4.33 -16.44
N GLU A 268 -10.16 -4.62 -17.20
CA GLU A 268 -9.78 -6.00 -17.55
C GLU A 268 -9.33 -6.76 -16.30
N LEU A 269 -8.47 -6.15 -15.48
CA LEU A 269 -8.00 -6.70 -14.23
C LEU A 269 -9.16 -6.96 -13.25
N SER A 270 -10.07 -6.00 -13.06
CA SER A 270 -11.22 -6.17 -12.18
C SER A 270 -12.16 -7.27 -12.67
N THR A 271 -12.28 -7.46 -13.99
CA THR A 271 -13.04 -8.57 -14.56
C THR A 271 -12.37 -9.91 -14.27
N ARG A 272 -11.06 -9.99 -14.47
CA ARG A 272 -10.26 -11.20 -14.26
C ARG A 272 -10.29 -11.64 -12.79
N VAL A 273 -10.11 -10.69 -11.87
CA VAL A 273 -10.13 -10.94 -10.42
C VAL A 273 -11.52 -11.34 -9.92
N ALA A 274 -12.61 -10.76 -10.48
CA ALA A 274 -13.96 -11.18 -10.15
C ALA A 274 -14.22 -12.66 -10.53
N LEU A 275 -13.80 -13.08 -11.73
CA LEU A 275 -13.89 -14.48 -12.16
C LEU A 275 -13.03 -15.42 -11.31
N LEU A 276 -11.84 -14.97 -10.91
CA LEU A 276 -10.98 -15.72 -10.00
C LEU A 276 -11.62 -15.87 -8.62
N SER A 277 -12.22 -14.80 -8.09
CA SER A 277 -12.97 -14.80 -6.81
C SER A 277 -14.11 -15.82 -6.82
N GLU A 278 -14.90 -15.87 -7.91
CA GLU A 278 -15.93 -16.89 -8.11
C GLU A 278 -15.34 -18.30 -8.14
N THR A 279 -14.21 -18.48 -8.81
CA THR A 279 -13.54 -19.80 -8.93
C THR A 279 -12.99 -20.29 -7.60
N LEU A 280 -12.39 -19.40 -6.81
CA LEU A 280 -11.82 -19.72 -5.50
C LEU A 280 -12.89 -19.77 -4.38
N GLY A 281 -14.10 -19.24 -4.63
CA GLY A 281 -15.19 -19.22 -3.67
C GLY A 281 -14.96 -18.33 -2.45
N ARG A 282 -14.09 -17.31 -2.59
CA ARG A 282 -13.78 -16.31 -1.56
C ARG A 282 -13.67 -14.91 -2.16
N PRO A 283 -14.01 -13.84 -1.40
CA PRO A 283 -13.83 -12.48 -1.89
C PRO A 283 -12.36 -12.19 -2.17
N LEU A 284 -12.09 -11.56 -3.30
CA LEU A 284 -10.82 -10.95 -3.66
C LEU A 284 -11.04 -9.46 -3.89
N VAL A 285 -10.12 -8.62 -3.43
CA VAL A 285 -10.30 -7.18 -3.40
C VAL A 285 -9.19 -6.48 -4.18
N LEU A 286 -9.56 -5.45 -4.96
CA LEU A 286 -8.63 -4.55 -5.63
C LEU A 286 -8.78 -3.13 -5.07
N ILE A 287 -7.70 -2.57 -4.56
CA ILE A 287 -7.64 -1.23 -3.98
C ILE A 287 -6.75 -0.35 -4.87
N ALA A 288 -7.29 0.73 -5.44
CA ALA A 288 -6.51 1.67 -6.22
C ALA A 288 -5.81 2.70 -5.34
N GLU A 289 -4.57 3.01 -5.61
CA GLU A 289 -3.97 4.28 -5.20
C GLU A 289 -4.00 5.24 -6.39
N SER A 290 -4.67 6.39 -6.21
CA SER A 290 -4.84 7.38 -7.26
C SER A 290 -4.98 8.78 -6.69
N ASP A 291 -4.18 9.69 -7.20
CA ASP A 291 -4.20 11.10 -6.81
C ASP A 291 -5.26 11.94 -7.56
N LEU A 292 -6.13 11.31 -8.35
CA LEU A 292 -7.08 12.02 -9.22
C LEU A 292 -8.36 12.47 -8.50
N ASN A 293 -8.66 11.97 -7.33
CA ASN A 293 -9.96 12.18 -6.66
C ASN A 293 -11.13 11.88 -7.62
N ASP A 294 -11.04 10.76 -8.33
CA ASP A 294 -12.04 10.38 -9.34
C ASP A 294 -12.73 9.07 -8.94
N PRO A 295 -14.04 9.07 -8.66
CA PRO A 295 -14.77 7.86 -8.31
C PRO A 295 -14.86 6.84 -9.46
N VAL A 296 -14.40 7.16 -10.67
CA VAL A 296 -14.34 6.23 -11.81
C VAL A 296 -13.61 4.93 -11.47
N MET A 297 -12.62 4.98 -10.58
CA MET A 297 -11.85 3.82 -10.12
C MET A 297 -12.77 2.74 -9.55
N ILE A 298 -13.72 3.16 -8.71
CA ILE A 298 -14.61 2.29 -7.95
C ILE A 298 -16.06 2.27 -8.48
N THR A 299 -16.37 3.05 -9.51
CA THR A 299 -17.68 2.99 -10.18
C THR A 299 -17.82 1.65 -10.91
N PRO A 300 -18.99 0.99 -10.84
CA PRO A 300 -19.22 -0.27 -11.56
C PRO A 300 -18.98 -0.17 -13.06
N ARG A 301 -18.42 -1.23 -13.67
CA ARG A 301 -18.13 -1.27 -15.12
C ARG A 301 -19.35 -0.97 -16.01
N PRO A 302 -20.57 -1.48 -15.74
CA PRO A 302 -21.76 -1.14 -16.53
C PRO A 302 -22.11 0.36 -16.48
N GLU A 303 -21.63 1.08 -15.49
CA GLU A 303 -21.85 2.52 -15.29
C GLU A 303 -20.67 3.35 -15.84
N GLY A 304 -19.71 2.71 -16.52
CA GLY A 304 -18.57 3.37 -17.16
C GLY A 304 -17.34 3.53 -16.27
N GLY A 305 -17.32 2.91 -15.09
CA GLY A 305 -16.14 2.87 -14.22
C GLY A 305 -15.22 1.69 -14.48
N TYR A 306 -14.14 1.60 -13.70
CA TYR A 306 -13.18 0.49 -13.81
C TYR A 306 -13.57 -0.73 -12.96
N GLY A 307 -14.48 -0.56 -11.98
CA GLY A 307 -15.03 -1.65 -11.19
C GLY A 307 -14.06 -2.22 -10.15
N LEU A 308 -13.08 -1.44 -9.69
CA LEU A 308 -12.26 -1.79 -8.55
C LEU A 308 -13.10 -1.72 -7.25
N ASP A 309 -12.65 -2.35 -6.18
CA ASP A 309 -13.44 -2.46 -4.95
C ASP A 309 -13.30 -1.23 -4.06
N ALA A 310 -12.10 -0.65 -4.01
CA ALA A 310 -11.82 0.54 -3.21
C ALA A 310 -10.72 1.41 -3.84
N GLN A 311 -10.55 2.60 -3.26
CA GLN A 311 -9.41 3.47 -3.55
C GLN A 311 -8.93 4.17 -2.28
N TRP A 312 -7.65 4.55 -2.24
CA TRP A 312 -7.10 5.40 -1.21
C TRP A 312 -7.70 6.81 -1.29
N ASP A 313 -7.84 7.45 -0.15
CA ASP A 313 -8.38 8.81 0.00
C ASP A 313 -7.41 9.70 0.76
N ASP A 314 -6.52 10.33 0.02
CA ASP A 314 -5.52 11.23 0.57
C ASP A 314 -6.12 12.52 1.16
N ASP A 315 -7.29 12.96 0.70
CA ASP A 315 -7.93 14.16 1.22
C ASP A 315 -8.35 13.99 2.69
N VAL A 316 -8.67 12.77 3.13
CA VAL A 316 -8.89 12.46 4.56
C VAL A 316 -7.61 12.66 5.35
N HIS A 317 -6.50 12.06 4.87
CA HIS A 317 -5.18 12.28 5.49
C HIS A 317 -4.82 13.76 5.53
N HIS A 318 -4.89 14.45 4.39
CA HIS A 318 -4.51 15.86 4.29
C HIS A 318 -5.32 16.72 5.26
N SER A 319 -6.64 16.46 5.37
CA SER A 319 -7.52 17.21 6.28
C SER A 319 -7.16 17.00 7.74
N LEU A 320 -6.96 15.75 8.15
CA LEU A 320 -6.59 15.41 9.52
C LEU A 320 -5.19 15.92 9.84
N HIS A 321 -4.21 15.64 8.99
CA HIS A 321 -2.82 16.07 9.19
C HIS A 321 -2.72 17.59 9.36
N ALA A 322 -3.27 18.34 8.40
CA ALA A 322 -3.22 19.79 8.43
C ALA A 322 -3.99 20.41 9.63
N LEU A 323 -5.07 19.76 10.09
CA LEU A 323 -5.81 20.17 11.28
C LEU A 323 -5.00 19.96 12.57
N LEU A 324 -4.31 18.80 12.68
CA LEU A 324 -3.64 18.36 13.90
C LEU A 324 -2.24 18.93 14.05
N THR A 325 -1.52 19.17 12.96
CA THR A 325 -0.13 19.66 12.97
C THR A 325 -0.02 21.16 12.73
N GLY A 326 -1.01 21.75 12.07
CA GLY A 326 -0.96 23.13 11.61
C GLY A 326 -0.16 23.35 10.31
N GLU A 327 0.41 22.29 9.71
CA GLU A 327 1.15 22.39 8.44
C GLU A 327 0.26 22.80 7.28
N ARG A 328 0.79 23.67 6.39
CA ARG A 328 0.08 24.26 5.24
C ARG A 328 0.93 24.36 3.98
N GLN A 329 2.11 23.74 3.96
CA GLN A 329 2.99 23.72 2.80
C GLN A 329 2.62 22.59 1.82
N ALA A 330 3.08 22.73 0.58
CA ALA A 330 2.88 21.77 -0.50
C ALA A 330 1.39 21.41 -0.66
N TYR A 331 1.07 20.13 -0.72
CA TYR A 331 -0.30 19.61 -0.90
C TYR A 331 -1.24 19.86 0.30
N TYR A 332 -0.74 20.33 1.46
CA TYR A 332 -1.57 20.68 2.63
C TYR A 332 -2.17 22.10 2.55
N VAL A 333 -1.81 22.92 1.55
CA VAL A 333 -2.14 24.35 1.50
C VAL A 333 -3.65 24.65 1.59
N ASP A 334 -4.49 23.81 1.01
CA ASP A 334 -5.94 24.00 0.96
C ASP A 334 -6.67 23.35 2.16
N PHE A 335 -5.96 22.61 3.03
CA PHE A 335 -6.53 21.85 4.13
C PHE A 335 -6.33 22.56 5.49
N GLY A 336 -7.04 22.07 6.55
CA GLY A 336 -6.84 22.49 7.94
C GLY A 336 -8.01 23.16 8.65
N PRO A 337 -8.94 23.88 7.98
CA PRO A 337 -10.20 24.28 8.60
C PRO A 337 -11.08 23.07 8.96
N LEU A 338 -11.87 23.18 10.03
CA LEU A 338 -12.87 22.15 10.40
C LEU A 338 -13.93 21.97 9.30
N SER A 339 -14.26 23.03 8.58
CA SER A 339 -15.16 22.98 7.42
C SER A 339 -14.64 22.08 6.29
N VAL A 340 -13.33 22.02 6.08
CA VAL A 340 -12.71 21.12 5.12
C VAL A 340 -12.83 19.67 5.59
N LEU A 341 -12.51 19.40 6.84
CA LEU A 341 -12.67 18.06 7.42
C LEU A 341 -14.14 17.61 7.40
N ALA A 342 -15.09 18.50 7.72
CA ALA A 342 -16.52 18.21 7.65
C ALA A 342 -16.96 17.81 6.24
N LYS A 343 -16.46 18.48 5.20
CA LYS A 343 -16.72 18.10 3.81
C LYS A 343 -16.14 16.73 3.50
N VAL A 344 -14.90 16.48 3.84
CA VAL A 344 -14.24 15.21 3.57
C VAL A 344 -14.95 14.04 4.27
N LEU A 345 -15.26 14.16 5.55
CA LEU A 345 -15.99 13.13 6.30
C LEU A 345 -17.37 12.80 5.73
N THR A 346 -17.97 13.71 4.96
CA THR A 346 -19.31 13.52 4.37
C THR A 346 -19.30 13.20 2.88
N SER A 347 -18.19 13.43 2.18
CA SER A 347 -18.12 13.37 0.71
C SER A 347 -16.87 12.69 0.17
N ALA A 348 -16.02 12.14 1.04
CA ALA A 348 -14.70 11.61 0.77
C ALA A 348 -13.73 12.70 0.28
N PHE A 349 -13.93 13.26 -0.90
CA PHE A 349 -13.01 14.25 -1.48
C PHE A 349 -13.31 15.69 -1.09
N TYR A 350 -12.28 16.44 -0.72
CA TYR A 350 -12.34 17.89 -0.63
C TYR A 350 -12.30 18.52 -2.02
N HIS A 351 -11.31 18.11 -2.84
CA HIS A 351 -11.26 18.49 -4.23
C HIS A 351 -12.16 17.57 -5.07
N ASP A 352 -13.37 18.01 -5.33
CA ASP A 352 -14.44 17.28 -6.03
C ASP A 352 -14.92 18.01 -7.30
N GLY A 353 -14.02 18.69 -7.99
CA GLY A 353 -14.26 19.64 -9.08
C GLY A 353 -13.96 21.07 -8.66
N THR A 354 -13.31 21.27 -7.53
CA THR A 354 -12.88 22.57 -7.00
C THR A 354 -11.45 22.89 -7.42
N PHE A 355 -11.04 24.16 -7.29
CA PHE A 355 -9.67 24.58 -7.57
C PHE A 355 -8.73 24.11 -6.48
N SER A 356 -7.64 23.42 -6.86
CA SER A 356 -6.54 23.07 -5.96
C SER A 356 -5.41 24.09 -6.11
N THR A 357 -5.05 24.74 -5.00
CA THR A 357 -3.95 25.71 -4.97
C THR A 357 -2.61 25.05 -5.28
N PHE A 358 -2.39 23.84 -4.73
CA PHE A 358 -1.17 23.06 -4.97
C PHE A 358 -1.01 22.68 -6.45
N ARG A 359 -2.11 22.23 -7.11
CA ARG A 359 -2.08 21.80 -8.51
C ARG A 359 -2.22 22.95 -9.50
N GLY A 360 -2.64 24.13 -9.04
CA GLY A 360 -2.90 25.30 -9.89
C GLY A 360 -4.04 25.10 -10.91
N SER A 361 -4.94 24.14 -10.66
CA SER A 361 -6.02 23.77 -11.57
C SER A 361 -7.22 23.19 -10.81
N THR A 362 -8.36 23.09 -11.51
CA THR A 362 -9.52 22.34 -11.03
C THR A 362 -9.17 20.85 -10.91
N HIS A 363 -9.55 20.23 -9.80
CA HIS A 363 -9.18 18.87 -9.45
C HIS A 363 -10.37 18.07 -8.92
N GLY A 364 -10.37 16.75 -9.19
CA GLY A 364 -11.32 15.80 -8.67
C GLY A 364 -12.71 15.82 -9.33
N LYS A 365 -13.55 14.93 -8.86
CA LYS A 365 -14.97 14.80 -9.20
C LYS A 365 -15.78 14.46 -7.97
N PRO A 366 -17.07 14.86 -7.91
CA PRO A 366 -17.91 14.54 -6.76
C PRO A 366 -18.22 13.05 -6.66
N VAL A 367 -18.33 12.57 -5.44
CA VAL A 367 -18.75 11.20 -5.10
C VAL A 367 -20.27 11.17 -4.94
N ASP A 368 -20.95 10.21 -5.58
CA ASP A 368 -22.36 9.93 -5.29
C ASP A 368 -22.48 9.24 -3.92
N ARG A 369 -22.83 10.02 -2.90
CA ARG A 369 -22.95 9.58 -1.51
C ARG A 369 -24.07 8.54 -1.26
N HIS A 370 -25.01 8.41 -2.19
CA HIS A 370 -26.09 7.43 -2.11
C HIS A 370 -25.72 6.09 -2.77
N ALA A 371 -24.85 6.12 -3.79
CA ALA A 371 -24.43 4.95 -4.54
C ALA A 371 -23.13 4.33 -4.01
N ILE A 372 -22.19 5.16 -3.53
CA ILE A 372 -20.87 4.72 -3.11
C ILE A 372 -20.77 4.74 -1.57
N ALA A 373 -20.49 3.58 -1.00
CA ALA A 373 -20.29 3.46 0.45
C ALA A 373 -18.88 3.91 0.86
N GLY A 374 -18.78 4.55 2.03
CA GLY A 374 -17.54 5.09 2.57
C GLY A 374 -16.44 4.03 2.78
N TYR A 375 -16.80 2.77 3.13
CA TYR A 375 -15.78 1.72 3.27
C TYR A 375 -14.99 1.43 1.98
N ARG A 376 -15.42 1.94 0.84
CA ARG A 376 -14.69 1.86 -0.44
C ARG A 376 -13.60 2.92 -0.57
N PHE A 377 -13.41 3.76 0.43
CA PHE A 377 -12.30 4.69 0.56
C PHE A 377 -11.43 4.25 1.72
N VAL A 378 -10.15 3.98 1.43
CA VAL A 378 -9.14 3.66 2.45
C VAL A 378 -8.52 4.97 2.92
N ALA A 379 -8.56 5.20 4.22
CA ALA A 379 -8.12 6.44 4.83
C ALA A 379 -7.12 6.19 5.96
N SER A 380 -6.16 7.08 6.16
CA SER A 380 -5.12 6.95 7.18
C SER A 380 -4.79 8.29 7.84
N LEU A 381 -4.23 8.26 9.04
CA LEU A 381 -3.53 9.42 9.62
C LEU A 381 -2.16 9.60 9.01
N GLN A 382 -1.51 8.51 8.67
CA GLN A 382 -0.22 8.43 8.02
C GLN A 382 -0.10 7.07 7.34
N ASN A 383 0.72 6.99 6.30
CA ASN A 383 1.12 5.77 5.62
C ASN A 383 2.59 5.87 5.25
N HIS A 384 3.14 4.91 4.50
CA HIS A 384 4.53 4.94 4.08
C HIS A 384 4.89 6.21 3.30
N ASP A 385 4.00 6.68 2.39
CA ASP A 385 4.24 7.88 1.59
C ASP A 385 4.25 9.16 2.44
N GLN A 386 3.28 9.30 3.34
CA GLN A 386 3.13 10.51 4.15
C GLN A 386 4.24 10.65 5.19
N VAL A 387 4.79 9.55 5.68
CA VAL A 387 5.95 9.54 6.58
C VAL A 387 7.24 9.63 5.77
N GLY A 388 7.41 8.79 4.78
CA GLY A 388 8.68 8.62 4.07
C GLY A 388 9.02 9.73 3.08
N ASN A 389 8.03 10.50 2.61
CA ASN A 389 8.24 11.69 1.78
C ASN A 389 8.47 12.97 2.60
N ARG A 390 8.73 12.85 3.90
CA ARG A 390 9.25 13.94 4.73
C ARG A 390 10.77 13.88 4.78
N ALA A 391 11.41 15.04 4.98
CA ALA A 391 12.88 15.17 4.89
C ALA A 391 13.65 14.24 5.84
N ALA A 392 13.12 13.98 7.04
CA ALA A 392 13.72 13.08 8.03
C ALA A 392 12.84 11.87 8.36
N GLY A 393 11.74 11.65 7.66
CA GLY A 393 10.81 10.56 7.90
C GLY A 393 10.06 10.67 9.23
N GLU A 394 9.71 11.90 9.64
CA GLU A 394 9.05 12.18 10.91
C GLU A 394 7.62 11.64 10.91
N ARG A 395 7.26 10.95 11.99
CA ARG A 395 5.89 10.48 12.22
C ARG A 395 5.01 11.62 12.74
N ILE A 396 3.70 11.52 12.52
CA ILE A 396 2.73 12.50 13.03
C ILE A 396 2.85 12.70 14.55
N SER A 397 3.25 11.68 15.30
CA SER A 397 3.48 11.75 16.74
C SER A 397 4.60 12.72 17.16
N GLU A 398 5.54 13.04 16.25
CA GLU A 398 6.58 14.07 16.47
C GLU A 398 6.10 15.48 16.11
N LEU A 399 5.04 15.59 15.30
CA LEU A 399 4.55 16.84 14.72
C LEU A 399 3.38 17.45 15.50
N THR A 400 2.79 16.68 16.42
CA THR A 400 1.61 17.09 17.16
C THR A 400 1.68 16.64 18.63
N THR A 401 0.71 17.07 19.44
CA THR A 401 0.64 16.69 20.85
C THR A 401 0.01 15.30 21.02
N PRO A 402 0.27 14.59 22.12
CA PRO A 402 -0.40 13.32 22.40
C PRO A 402 -1.93 13.42 22.44
N GLY A 403 -2.48 14.56 22.89
CA GLY A 403 -3.92 14.82 22.86
C GLY A 403 -4.47 14.87 21.46
N LEU A 404 -3.88 15.67 20.58
CA LEU A 404 -4.29 15.78 19.17
C LEU A 404 -4.06 14.49 18.40
N LEU A 405 -3.01 13.71 18.72
CA LEU A 405 -2.82 12.38 18.13
C LEU A 405 -4.01 11.47 18.42
N LYS A 406 -4.49 11.43 19.66
CA LYS A 406 -5.70 10.67 20.05
C LYS A 406 -6.97 11.22 19.39
N VAL A 407 -7.09 12.55 19.25
CA VAL A 407 -8.19 13.17 18.49
C VAL A 407 -8.20 12.66 17.04
N GLY A 408 -7.05 12.65 16.39
CA GLY A 408 -6.91 12.12 15.03
C GLY A 408 -7.33 10.65 14.93
N ALA A 409 -6.85 9.81 15.85
CA ALA A 409 -7.24 8.40 15.93
C ALA A 409 -8.75 8.22 16.09
N VAL A 410 -9.41 9.01 16.97
CA VAL A 410 -10.87 8.95 17.15
C VAL A 410 -11.58 9.34 15.85
N LEU A 411 -11.20 10.44 15.22
CA LEU A 411 -11.85 10.92 13.98
C LEU A 411 -11.66 9.93 12.82
N LEU A 412 -10.47 9.33 12.67
CA LEU A 412 -10.21 8.31 11.65
C LEU A 412 -10.99 7.01 11.93
N LEU A 413 -10.80 6.43 13.13
CA LEU A 413 -11.32 5.09 13.45
C LEU A 413 -12.84 5.07 13.69
N THR A 414 -13.49 6.21 13.83
CA THR A 414 -14.96 6.33 13.86
C THR A 414 -15.56 6.85 12.56
N SER A 415 -14.75 7.14 11.55
CA SER A 415 -15.19 7.60 10.23
C SER A 415 -15.95 6.49 9.46
N PRO A 416 -16.68 6.83 8.38
CA PRO A 416 -17.36 5.85 7.53
C PRO A 416 -16.39 5.06 6.62
N PHE A 417 -15.12 5.43 6.59
CA PHE A 417 -14.10 4.90 5.72
C PHE A 417 -13.49 3.61 6.27
N THR A 418 -12.77 2.88 5.42
CA THR A 418 -11.89 1.78 5.85
C THR A 418 -10.60 2.40 6.39
N PRO A 419 -10.38 2.35 7.70
CA PRO A 419 -9.17 2.93 8.28
C PRO A 419 -7.96 2.03 8.05
N MET A 420 -6.83 2.65 7.76
CA MET A 420 -5.52 2.01 7.68
C MET A 420 -4.57 2.65 8.68
N LEU A 421 -3.84 1.82 9.42
CA LEU A 421 -2.80 2.20 10.37
C LEU A 421 -1.44 1.93 9.75
N TRP A 422 -0.50 2.83 9.91
CA TRP A 422 0.90 2.62 9.57
C TRP A 422 1.63 1.93 10.72
N MET A 423 2.51 0.96 10.42
CA MET A 423 3.26 0.19 11.44
C MET A 423 3.85 1.08 12.52
N GLY A 424 3.50 0.78 13.78
CA GLY A 424 3.92 1.51 14.97
C GLY A 424 3.11 2.76 15.31
N GLU A 425 2.08 3.11 14.51
CA GLU A 425 1.20 4.24 14.79
C GLU A 425 0.46 4.05 16.14
N GLU A 426 0.02 2.85 16.40
CA GLU A 426 -0.81 2.50 17.55
C GLU A 426 -0.14 2.69 18.92
N TRP A 427 1.18 2.78 18.95
CA TRP A 427 1.92 3.17 20.17
C TRP A 427 2.72 4.45 20.00
N ALA A 428 2.49 5.21 18.93
CA ALA A 428 3.26 6.41 18.62
C ALA A 428 4.77 6.14 18.55
N ALA A 429 5.16 5.13 17.77
CA ALA A 429 6.56 4.71 17.62
C ALA A 429 7.50 5.89 17.41
N SER A 430 8.64 5.89 18.13
CA SER A 430 9.65 6.92 18.03
C SER A 430 10.55 6.78 16.80
N THR A 431 10.48 5.63 16.12
CA THR A 431 11.31 5.31 14.97
C THR A 431 10.85 6.10 13.75
N ARG A 432 11.67 6.99 13.23
CA ARG A 432 11.47 7.67 11.95
C ARG A 432 11.56 6.69 10.79
N TRP A 433 10.94 7.02 9.67
CA TRP A 433 10.93 6.15 8.50
C TRP A 433 11.14 6.95 7.21
N PRO A 434 12.40 7.41 6.92
CA PRO A 434 12.71 8.17 5.71
C PRO A 434 12.71 7.27 4.47
N PHE A 435 12.76 7.87 3.29
CA PHE A 435 13.01 7.15 2.06
C PHE A 435 14.43 6.54 2.06
N PHE A 436 14.54 5.26 1.69
CA PHE A 436 15.80 4.54 1.60
C PHE A 436 15.86 3.62 0.39
N THR A 437 17.05 3.51 -0.20
CA THR A 437 17.39 2.53 -1.24
C THR A 437 18.85 2.06 -1.04
N SER A 438 19.25 1.01 -1.75
CA SER A 438 20.63 0.50 -1.71
C SER A 438 21.12 0.18 -3.13
N HIS A 439 21.08 1.18 -4.03
CA HIS A 439 21.54 0.98 -5.40
C HIS A 439 23.04 0.67 -5.46
N PRO A 440 23.45 -0.49 -6.01
CA PRO A 440 24.86 -0.85 -6.13
C PRO A 440 25.63 0.04 -7.11
N GLU A 441 24.96 0.66 -8.09
CA GLU A 441 25.57 1.54 -9.09
C GLU A 441 25.82 2.93 -8.51
N PRO A 442 27.10 3.38 -8.37
CA PRO A 442 27.40 4.66 -7.72
C PRO A 442 26.75 5.89 -8.36
N ALA A 443 26.61 5.88 -9.69
CA ALA A 443 26.00 6.99 -10.42
C ALA A 443 24.48 7.09 -10.15
N LEU A 444 23.79 5.94 -10.09
CA LEU A 444 22.37 5.88 -9.76
C LEU A 444 22.14 6.28 -8.29
N ALA A 445 22.93 5.73 -7.37
CA ALA A 445 22.89 6.06 -5.95
C ALA A 445 23.01 7.58 -5.72
N GLN A 446 24.00 8.22 -6.35
CA GLN A 446 24.19 9.66 -6.27
C GLN A 446 23.01 10.43 -6.87
N ALA A 447 22.49 9.99 -8.02
CA ALA A 447 21.37 10.65 -8.69
C ALA A 447 20.09 10.58 -7.82
N THR A 448 19.85 9.46 -7.18
CA THR A 448 18.71 9.27 -6.27
C THR A 448 18.78 10.21 -5.07
N GLY A 449 19.92 10.30 -4.39
CA GLY A 449 20.11 11.22 -3.26
C GLY A 449 19.94 12.70 -3.67
N GLN A 450 20.51 13.10 -4.81
CA GLN A 450 20.37 14.46 -5.34
C GLN A 450 18.94 14.78 -5.76
N GLY A 451 18.24 13.82 -6.37
CA GLY A 451 16.85 13.97 -6.78
C GLY A 451 15.93 14.21 -5.59
N ARG A 452 16.07 13.43 -4.53
CA ARG A 452 15.29 13.59 -3.28
C ARG A 452 15.58 14.92 -2.58
N LEU A 453 16.83 15.35 -2.54
CA LEU A 453 17.18 16.66 -1.96
C LEU A 453 16.50 17.80 -2.72
N ALA A 454 16.51 17.76 -4.05
CA ALA A 454 15.88 18.76 -4.89
C ALA A 454 14.34 18.76 -4.74
N GLU A 455 13.72 17.61 -4.65
CA GLU A 455 12.29 17.43 -4.44
C GLU A 455 11.83 18.04 -3.10
N PHE A 456 12.49 17.69 -2.00
CA PHE A 456 12.16 18.20 -0.67
C PHE A 456 12.37 19.71 -0.55
N ALA A 457 13.44 20.24 -1.16
CA ALA A 457 13.64 21.69 -1.25
C ALA A 457 12.50 22.37 -2.03
N GLY A 458 11.98 21.74 -3.09
CA GLY A 458 10.84 22.20 -3.87
C GLY A 458 9.53 22.24 -3.06
N TYR A 459 9.34 21.33 -2.12
CA TYR A 459 8.17 21.31 -1.22
C TYR A 459 8.32 22.22 0.01
N GLY A 460 9.48 22.81 0.21
CA GLY A 460 9.74 23.70 1.35
C GLY A 460 10.05 22.97 2.67
N TRP A 461 10.41 21.68 2.61
CA TRP A 461 10.87 20.93 3.77
C TRP A 461 12.27 21.38 4.22
N ASN A 462 12.56 21.20 5.52
CA ASN A 462 13.91 21.44 6.05
C ASN A 462 14.87 20.32 5.62
N THR A 463 15.63 20.55 4.57
CA THR A 463 16.58 19.56 4.03
C THR A 463 17.84 19.37 4.87
N ALA A 464 18.06 20.20 5.92
CA ALA A 464 19.25 20.06 6.78
C ALA A 464 19.22 18.78 7.65
N GLU A 465 18.03 18.21 7.88
CA GLU A 465 17.84 16.96 8.63
C GLU A 465 17.71 15.73 7.72
N MET A 466 17.77 15.91 6.42
CA MET A 466 17.63 14.82 5.47
C MET A 466 18.80 13.83 5.60
N ILE A 467 18.48 12.54 5.73
CA ILE A 467 19.45 11.45 5.61
C ILE A 467 19.54 11.08 4.12
N ASP A 468 20.76 10.85 3.62
CA ASP A 468 20.93 10.34 2.25
C ASP A 468 20.21 8.98 2.14
N PRO A 469 19.31 8.79 1.15
CA PRO A 469 18.62 7.51 0.95
C PRO A 469 19.54 6.29 0.80
N GLN A 470 20.79 6.50 0.39
CA GLN A 470 21.79 5.44 0.24
C GLN A 470 22.58 5.18 1.52
N ASP A 471 22.43 6.02 2.55
CA ASP A 471 23.09 5.78 3.83
C ASP A 471 22.42 4.57 4.51
N PRO A 472 23.19 3.54 4.93
CA PRO A 472 22.64 2.42 5.69
C PRO A 472 21.81 2.83 6.91
N GLU A 473 22.11 3.97 7.54
CA GLU A 473 21.35 4.48 8.68
C GLU A 473 19.90 4.81 8.31
N ALA A 474 19.62 5.23 7.06
CA ALA A 474 18.26 5.45 6.59
C ALA A 474 17.39 4.18 6.68
N PHE A 475 17.97 3.01 6.43
CA PHE A 475 17.30 1.73 6.55
C PHE A 475 17.36 1.15 7.96
N PHE A 476 18.57 1.03 8.55
CA PHE A 476 18.75 0.39 9.86
C PHE A 476 18.12 1.21 10.99
N GLY A 477 18.18 2.54 10.90
CA GLY A 477 17.50 3.45 11.83
C GLY A 477 15.96 3.44 11.70
N ALA A 478 15.43 2.98 10.57
CA ALA A 478 13.99 2.87 10.32
C ALA A 478 13.36 1.57 10.86
N LYS A 479 14.17 0.65 11.40
CA LYS A 479 13.67 -0.61 11.99
C LYS A 479 12.85 -0.35 13.24
N LEU A 480 11.60 -0.84 13.24
CA LEU A 480 10.62 -0.58 14.27
C LEU A 480 11.05 -1.13 15.64
N ARG A 481 11.01 -0.31 16.67
CA ARG A 481 11.39 -0.66 18.03
C ARG A 481 10.20 -1.18 18.82
N TRP A 482 10.04 -2.50 18.85
CA TRP A 482 8.92 -3.15 19.52
C TRP A 482 8.99 -3.10 21.05
N ASP A 483 10.18 -2.92 21.62
CA ASP A 483 10.42 -2.84 23.06
C ASP A 483 9.86 -1.55 23.69
N GLU A 484 9.77 -0.45 22.95
CA GLU A 484 9.25 0.81 23.48
C GLU A 484 7.74 0.79 23.79
N ARG A 485 6.98 -0.19 23.28
CA ARG A 485 5.54 -0.37 23.55
C ARG A 485 5.21 -0.47 25.04
N ASP A 486 6.16 -0.94 25.86
CA ASP A 486 6.00 -1.11 27.30
C ASP A 486 6.36 0.16 28.10
N GLU A 487 6.92 1.17 27.44
CA GLU A 487 7.20 2.46 28.06
C GLU A 487 5.89 3.24 28.32
N PRO A 488 5.80 4.06 29.40
CA PRO A 488 4.52 4.62 29.84
C PRO A 488 3.72 5.35 28.75
N GLY A 489 4.31 6.28 28.00
CA GLY A 489 3.62 7.07 26.98
C GLY A 489 3.15 6.21 25.79
N HIS A 490 3.99 5.29 25.32
CA HIS A 490 3.69 4.37 24.23
C HIS A 490 2.59 3.37 24.62
N ARG A 491 2.69 2.81 25.82
CA ARG A 491 1.69 1.89 26.37
C ARG A 491 0.31 2.55 26.51
N ASP A 492 0.24 3.80 26.97
CA ASP A 492 -1.02 4.53 27.11
C ASP A 492 -1.68 4.78 25.74
N THR A 493 -0.89 5.12 24.73
CA THR A 493 -1.38 5.28 23.35
C THR A 493 -1.87 3.94 22.81
N LEU A 494 -1.12 2.86 22.98
CA LEU A 494 -1.51 1.51 22.55
C LEU A 494 -2.81 1.06 23.23
N SER A 495 -2.96 1.30 24.53
CA SER A 495 -4.20 0.96 25.25
C SER A 495 -5.39 1.72 24.66
N PHE A 496 -5.21 3.00 24.38
CA PHE A 496 -6.26 3.82 23.79
C PHE A 496 -6.68 3.33 22.39
N TYR A 497 -5.74 2.99 21.51
CA TYR A 497 -6.05 2.42 20.20
C TYR A 497 -6.80 1.08 20.31
N ARG A 498 -6.40 0.19 21.25
CA ARG A 498 -7.11 -1.08 21.51
C ARG A 498 -8.55 -0.85 21.93
N GLU A 499 -8.79 0.07 22.87
CA GLU A 499 -10.11 0.42 23.35
C GLU A 499 -10.99 1.02 22.24
N LEU A 500 -10.42 1.90 21.42
CA LEU A 500 -11.10 2.54 20.30
C LEU A 500 -11.47 1.54 19.20
N LEU A 501 -10.55 0.64 18.83
CA LEU A 501 -10.82 -0.43 17.87
C LEU A 501 -11.84 -1.45 18.39
N ALA A 502 -11.80 -1.76 19.69
CA ALA A 502 -12.83 -2.58 20.34
C ALA A 502 -14.20 -1.89 20.31
N LEU A 503 -14.24 -0.58 20.56
CA LEU A 503 -15.46 0.21 20.45
C LEU A 503 -16.03 0.19 19.02
N ARG A 504 -15.19 0.43 18.01
CA ARG A 504 -15.56 0.37 16.59
C ARG A 504 -16.18 -0.99 16.25
N ARG A 505 -15.51 -2.08 16.61
CA ARG A 505 -15.96 -3.46 16.34
C ARG A 505 -17.30 -3.79 17.01
N ASN A 506 -17.53 -3.28 18.21
CA ASN A 506 -18.72 -3.58 19.01
C ASN A 506 -19.94 -2.72 18.66
N HIS A 507 -19.77 -1.64 17.89
CA HIS A 507 -20.84 -0.71 17.53
C HIS A 507 -20.96 -0.54 16.02
N ARG A 508 -21.99 -1.17 15.43
CA ARG A 508 -22.26 -1.10 13.98
C ARG A 508 -22.41 0.32 13.44
N ASP A 509 -22.87 1.26 14.25
CA ASP A 509 -22.99 2.66 13.85
C ASP A 509 -21.62 3.25 13.47
N LEU A 510 -20.51 2.79 14.09
CA LEU A 510 -19.16 3.26 13.78
C LEU A 510 -18.57 2.60 12.52
N THR A 511 -19.11 1.46 12.09
CA THR A 511 -18.71 0.77 10.86
C THR A 511 -19.70 1.00 9.70
N ASP A 512 -20.79 1.75 9.92
CA ASP A 512 -21.74 2.09 8.86
C ASP A 512 -21.07 2.98 7.81
N GLY A 513 -20.85 2.44 6.61
CA GLY A 513 -20.20 3.14 5.50
C GLY A 513 -21.12 4.09 4.71
N ARG A 514 -22.35 4.31 5.12
CA ARG A 514 -23.30 5.16 4.37
C ARG A 514 -22.99 6.63 4.53
N LEU A 515 -22.39 7.21 3.47
CA LEU A 515 -22.03 8.63 3.44
C LEU A 515 -23.24 9.57 3.48
N ASP A 516 -24.39 9.14 2.94
CA ASP A 516 -25.64 9.91 2.96
C ASP A 516 -26.22 10.11 4.37
N ARG A 517 -25.77 9.33 5.35
CA ARG A 517 -26.17 9.42 6.77
C ARG A 517 -25.21 10.21 7.64
N MET A 518 -24.10 10.63 7.08
CA MET A 518 -23.12 11.42 7.81
C MET A 518 -23.64 12.83 8.05
N VAL A 519 -23.67 13.25 9.32
CA VAL A 519 -23.97 14.63 9.72
C VAL A 519 -22.82 15.14 10.55
N VAL A 520 -22.23 16.26 10.11
CA VAL A 520 -21.10 16.89 10.78
C VAL A 520 -21.46 18.35 11.09
N GLU A 521 -21.28 18.72 12.35
CA GLU A 521 -21.45 20.08 12.86
C GLU A 521 -20.10 20.54 13.44
N PHE A 522 -19.76 21.79 13.31
CA PHE A 522 -18.49 22.32 13.82
C PHE A 522 -18.61 23.82 14.15
N ASP A 523 -17.68 24.28 14.96
CA ASP A 523 -17.47 25.70 15.24
C ASP A 523 -15.98 26.02 15.09
N GLU A 524 -15.64 26.80 14.07
CA GLU A 524 -14.24 27.19 13.79
C GLU A 524 -13.63 28.04 14.90
N ASP A 525 -14.42 28.93 15.50
CA ASP A 525 -13.92 29.84 16.54
C ASP A 525 -13.76 29.12 17.88
N GLN A 526 -14.67 28.21 18.20
CA GLN A 526 -14.60 27.38 19.41
C GLN A 526 -13.75 26.13 19.25
N ARG A 527 -13.33 25.82 18.01
CA ARG A 527 -12.43 24.72 17.68
C ARG A 527 -12.97 23.33 18.07
N TRP A 528 -14.28 23.08 17.90
CA TRP A 528 -14.89 21.77 18.12
C TRP A 528 -15.62 21.24 16.88
N ILE A 529 -15.73 19.93 16.81
CA ILE A 529 -16.45 19.20 15.76
C ILE A 529 -17.31 18.09 16.39
N ILE A 530 -18.50 17.89 15.85
CA ILE A 530 -19.47 16.84 16.19
C ILE A 530 -19.71 16.01 14.95
N VAL A 531 -19.53 14.69 15.05
CA VAL A 531 -19.82 13.74 13.97
C VAL A 531 -20.88 12.75 14.45
N ARG A 532 -22.07 12.79 13.83
CA ARG A 532 -23.17 11.87 14.20
C ARG A 532 -23.05 10.57 13.43
N ARG A 533 -23.04 9.46 14.19
CA ARG A 533 -22.89 8.09 13.70
C ARG A 533 -24.05 7.23 14.21
N GLY A 534 -25.23 7.33 13.56
CA GLY A 534 -26.44 6.61 14.00
C GLY A 534 -26.87 7.02 15.42
N ALA A 535 -26.85 6.07 16.37
CA ALA A 535 -27.16 6.33 17.77
C ALA A 535 -25.96 6.89 18.56
N LEU A 536 -24.78 6.93 17.95
CA LEU A 536 -23.56 7.44 18.57
C LEU A 536 -23.21 8.82 18.03
N THR A 537 -22.50 9.58 18.85
CA THR A 537 -21.96 10.88 18.47
C THR A 537 -20.49 10.95 18.86
N VAL A 538 -19.65 11.35 17.92
CA VAL A 538 -18.23 11.60 18.13
C VAL A 538 -18.02 13.09 18.32
N LEU A 539 -17.31 13.45 19.35
CA LEU A 539 -17.01 14.82 19.72
C LEU A 539 -15.49 15.01 19.72
N ALA A 540 -15.00 16.11 19.16
CA ALA A 540 -13.60 16.48 19.30
C ALA A 540 -13.47 17.98 19.57
N ASN A 541 -12.60 18.31 20.50
CA ASN A 541 -12.10 19.67 20.79
C ASN A 541 -10.62 19.71 20.35
N VAL A 542 -10.34 20.42 19.27
CA VAL A 542 -8.97 20.58 18.76
C VAL A 542 -8.28 21.86 19.27
N GLY A 543 -8.96 22.63 20.13
CA GLY A 543 -8.40 23.80 20.83
C GLY A 543 -7.64 23.40 22.10
N GLU A 544 -6.80 24.29 22.60
CA GLU A 544 -6.01 24.05 23.81
C GLU A 544 -6.83 24.14 25.11
N ASP A 545 -7.87 24.97 25.12
CA ASP A 545 -8.73 25.17 26.29
C ASP A 545 -9.87 24.16 26.33
N SER A 546 -10.33 23.82 27.52
CA SER A 546 -11.57 23.04 27.71
C SER A 546 -12.77 23.76 27.11
N ARG A 547 -13.67 22.99 26.50
CA ARG A 547 -14.88 23.51 25.83
C ARG A 547 -16.13 22.68 26.16
N VAL A 548 -17.26 23.35 26.27
CA VAL A 548 -18.56 22.69 26.31
C VAL A 548 -19.04 22.50 24.87
N VAL A 549 -19.07 21.27 24.40
CA VAL A 549 -19.63 20.91 23.09
C VAL A 549 -21.14 20.74 23.27
N PRO A 550 -21.99 21.38 22.42
CA PRO A 550 -23.45 21.45 22.65
C PRO A 550 -24.17 20.15 22.21
N VAL A 551 -23.91 19.06 22.91
CA VAL A 551 -24.53 17.74 22.67
C VAL A 551 -25.03 17.15 23.96
N THR A 552 -26.31 16.81 23.98
CA THR A 552 -26.89 16.03 25.09
C THR A 552 -26.47 14.58 24.94
N CYS A 553 -25.95 13.97 25.99
CA CYS A 553 -25.61 12.56 26.04
C CYS A 553 -26.13 11.91 27.31
N THR A 554 -26.38 10.61 27.25
CA THR A 554 -26.74 9.78 28.40
C THR A 554 -25.56 8.98 28.94
N GLU A 555 -24.54 8.76 28.11
CA GLU A 555 -23.40 7.93 28.42
C GLU A 555 -22.16 8.37 27.61
N ILE A 556 -21.01 8.39 28.23
CA ILE A 556 -19.69 8.54 27.57
C ILE A 556 -19.10 7.14 27.45
N LEU A 557 -18.93 6.67 26.21
CA LEU A 557 -18.45 5.32 25.91
C LEU A 557 -16.93 5.25 25.92
N LEU A 558 -16.29 6.31 25.41
CA LEU A 558 -14.83 6.45 25.36
C LEU A 558 -14.47 7.93 25.39
N ALA A 559 -13.41 8.28 26.07
CA ALA A 559 -12.81 9.61 26.02
C ALA A 559 -11.29 9.52 26.00
N SER A 560 -10.64 10.39 25.22
CA SER A 560 -9.17 10.44 25.13
C SER A 560 -8.53 11.18 26.32
N ASP A 561 -9.32 11.94 27.06
CA ASP A 561 -8.99 12.68 28.28
C ASP A 561 -10.27 12.89 29.09
N GLU A 562 -10.23 13.72 30.13
CA GLU A 562 -11.41 14.02 30.94
C GLU A 562 -12.60 14.55 30.09
N ALA A 563 -13.74 13.91 30.23
CA ALA A 563 -14.98 14.32 29.59
C ALA A 563 -16.15 14.14 30.54
N HIS A 564 -16.98 15.17 30.69
CA HIS A 564 -18.13 15.17 31.63
C HIS A 564 -19.38 15.75 30.98
N ALA A 565 -20.52 15.07 31.17
CA ALA A 565 -21.82 15.67 30.87
C ALA A 565 -22.09 16.85 31.83
N VAL A 566 -22.54 18.00 31.30
CA VAL A 566 -22.89 19.18 32.12
C VAL A 566 -24.39 19.41 32.18
N ALA A 567 -24.86 19.97 33.28
CA ALA A 567 -26.31 20.12 33.57
C ALA A 567 -27.04 21.04 32.56
N GLU A 568 -26.36 21.89 31.86
CA GLU A 568 -26.92 22.84 30.88
C GLU A 568 -27.03 22.29 29.44
N GLY A 569 -26.85 20.96 29.25
CA GLY A 569 -27.09 20.32 27.96
C GLY A 569 -25.90 20.32 27.04
N GLY A 570 -24.70 19.96 27.54
CA GLY A 570 -23.47 19.80 26.76
C GLY A 570 -22.56 18.73 27.34
N VAL A 571 -21.44 18.49 26.66
CA VAL A 571 -20.31 17.69 27.14
C VAL A 571 -19.10 18.60 27.26
N LEU A 572 -18.56 18.73 28.48
CA LEU A 572 -17.29 19.40 28.70
C LEU A 572 -16.17 18.46 28.26
N LEU A 573 -15.39 18.88 27.28
CA LEU A 573 -14.16 18.23 26.84
C LEU A 573 -12.94 19.03 27.31
N GLY A 574 -11.90 18.33 27.74
CA GLY A 574 -10.57 18.92 27.93
C GLY A 574 -10.03 19.54 26.62
N GLY A 575 -8.98 20.35 26.73
CA GLY A 575 -8.27 20.82 25.55
C GLY A 575 -7.64 19.65 24.77
N GLN A 576 -7.68 19.71 23.44
CA GLN A 576 -7.08 18.67 22.57
C GLN A 576 -7.56 17.25 22.93
N SER A 577 -8.86 17.08 23.06
CA SER A 577 -9.47 15.81 23.44
C SER A 577 -10.69 15.45 22.60
N ALA A 578 -11.05 14.17 22.61
CA ALA A 578 -12.19 13.64 21.92
C ALA A 578 -12.97 12.64 22.77
N ALA A 579 -14.26 12.48 22.48
CA ALA A 579 -15.10 11.48 23.15
C ALA A 579 -16.10 10.87 22.16
N VAL A 580 -16.51 9.64 22.44
CA VAL A 580 -17.64 8.96 21.79
C VAL A 580 -18.74 8.83 22.82
N VAL A 581 -19.92 9.34 22.52
CA VAL A 581 -21.04 9.42 23.43
C VAL A 581 -22.33 8.84 22.81
N ARG A 582 -23.28 8.49 23.71
CA ARG A 582 -24.62 8.06 23.33
C ARG A 582 -25.68 9.00 23.89
#